data_6079455f22985db1a430b9bae02fe2aa
#
_entry.id   6079455f22985db1a430b9bae02fe2aa
#
_cell.length_a   1.000
_cell.length_b   1.000
_cell.length_c   1.000
_cell.angle_alpha   90.00
_cell.angle_beta   90.00
_cell.angle_gamma   90.00
#
_symmetry.space_group_name_H-M   'P 1'
#
loop_
_entity.id
_entity.type
_entity.pdbx_description
1 polymer ?
#
loop_
_entity_poly.entity_id
_entity_poly.type
_entity_poly.pdbx_seq_one_letter_code
_entity_poly.pdbx_strand_id
1 'polypeptide(L)' 'MLDKEDQSTLNALRWHWDKAYAINCDGKTWTAIPAAEPEAVLTASTATELRTAMQNDYAARAMRANATAARWAGFSSL' A
#
# COMPACT_ATOMS: atom_id res chain seq x y z
N MET A 1 17.71 9.89 11.07
CA MET A 1 17.31 11.21 10.59
C MET A 1 17.09 11.19 9.09
N LEU A 2 15.95 11.66 8.63
CA LEU A 2 15.64 11.65 7.21
C LEU A 2 16.32 12.79 6.47
N ASP A 3 16.85 12.49 5.28
CA ASP A 3 17.34 13.52 4.38
C ASP A 3 16.16 14.34 3.85
N LYS A 4 16.46 15.52 3.32
CA LYS A 4 15.44 16.41 2.77
C LYS A 4 14.67 15.74 1.65
N GLU A 5 15.35 14.97 0.81
CA GLU A 5 14.71 14.20 -0.26
C GLU A 5 13.80 13.11 0.28
N ASP A 6 14.27 12.39 1.28
CA ASP A 6 13.50 11.32 1.91
C ASP A 6 12.25 11.90 2.58
N GLN A 7 12.40 13.04 3.25
CA GLN A 7 11.28 13.71 3.89
C GLN A 7 10.24 14.14 2.85
N SER A 8 10.69 14.69 1.74
CA SER A 8 9.82 15.11 0.64
C SER A 8 9.10 13.91 0.02
N THR A 9 9.83 12.83 -0.20
CA THR A 9 9.27 11.59 -0.74
C THR A 9 8.25 10.99 0.22
N LEU A 10 8.56 10.97 1.51
CA LEU A 10 7.64 10.48 2.53
C LEU A 10 6.34 11.28 2.54
N ASN A 11 6.45 12.61 2.48
CA ASN A 11 5.28 13.48 2.45
C ASN A 11 4.44 13.23 1.19
N ALA A 12 5.09 13.03 0.04
CA ALA A 12 4.39 12.74 -1.21
C ALA A 12 3.67 11.40 -1.17
N LEU A 13 4.31 10.38 -0.61
CA LEU A 13 3.69 9.08 -0.45
C LEU A 13 2.51 9.14 0.52
N ARG A 14 2.66 9.84 1.62
CA ARG A 14 1.58 10.04 2.58
C ARG A 14 0.39 10.74 1.94
N TRP A 15 0.66 11.77 1.16
CA TRP A 15 -0.37 12.51 0.46
C TRP A 15 -1.16 11.60 -0.49
N HIS A 16 -0.44 10.77 -1.25
CA HIS A 16 -1.03 9.91 -2.27
C HIS A 16 -1.79 8.71 -1.67
N TRP A 17 -1.26 8.15 -0.60
CA TRP A 17 -1.74 6.90 -0.02
C TRP A 17 -2.37 7.06 1.37
N ASP A 18 -2.64 8.29 1.78
CA ASP A 18 -3.10 8.62 3.12
C ASP A 18 -4.28 7.77 3.60
N LYS A 19 -5.24 7.52 2.72
CA LYS A 19 -6.44 6.76 3.08
C LYS A 19 -6.24 5.25 3.01
N ALA A 20 -5.28 4.79 2.25
CA ALA A 20 -5.04 3.37 2.05
C ALA A 20 -3.94 2.81 2.93
N TYR A 21 -2.92 3.61 3.22
CA TYR A 21 -1.76 3.18 3.99
C TYR A 21 -1.29 4.25 4.94
N ALA A 22 -0.87 3.81 6.14
CA ALA A 22 -0.12 4.65 7.06
C ALA A 22 1.36 4.44 6.76
N ILE A 23 2.03 5.46 6.24
CA ILE A 23 3.42 5.34 5.77
C ILE A 23 4.37 5.99 6.75
N ASN A 24 5.47 5.32 7.04
CA ASN A 24 6.47 5.81 7.96
C ASN A 24 7.88 5.45 7.47
N CYS A 25 8.87 6.18 7.98
CA CYS A 25 10.27 5.91 7.67
C CYS A 25 11.13 6.29 8.87
N ASP A 26 11.97 5.37 9.31
CA ASP A 26 12.84 5.59 10.47
C ASP A 26 14.27 5.98 10.07
N GLY A 27 14.49 6.29 8.80
CA GLY A 27 15.79 6.64 8.26
C GLY A 27 16.47 5.51 7.51
N LYS A 28 16.08 4.27 7.77
CA LYS A 28 16.65 3.09 7.09
C LYS A 28 15.58 2.18 6.53
N THR A 29 14.44 2.11 7.19
CA THR A 29 13.36 1.21 6.80
C THR A 29 12.10 2.02 6.50
N TRP A 30 11.52 1.78 5.35
CA TRP A 30 10.24 2.35 4.96
C TRP A 30 9.14 1.34 5.29
N THR A 31 8.07 1.82 5.91
CA THR A 31 6.98 0.96 6.37
C THR A 31 5.65 1.52 5.88
N ALA A 32 4.78 0.64 5.39
CA ALA A 32 3.42 1.00 5.01
C ALA A 32 2.46 0.02 5.68
N ILE A 33 1.50 0.55 6.42
CA ILE A 33 0.50 -0.27 7.12
C ILE A 33 -0.84 -0.08 6.42
N PRO A 34 -1.37 -1.13 5.77
CA PRO A 34 -2.66 -1.02 5.10
C PRO A 34 -3.80 -0.78 6.10
N ALA A 35 -4.63 0.22 5.80
CA ALA A 35 -5.76 0.54 6.68
C ALA A 35 -6.77 -0.62 6.75
N ALA A 36 -6.95 -1.33 5.63
CA ALA A 36 -7.88 -2.44 5.57
C ALA A 36 -7.35 -3.70 6.27
N GLU A 37 -6.03 -3.81 6.40
CA GLU A 37 -5.39 -4.99 6.97
C GLU A 37 -4.12 -4.57 7.71
N PRO A 38 -4.25 -4.01 8.93
CA PRO A 38 -3.09 -3.50 9.68
C PRO A 38 -2.02 -4.55 9.99
N GLU A 39 -2.38 -5.81 9.91
CA GLU A 39 -1.45 -6.91 10.16
C GLU A 39 -0.51 -7.16 8.98
N ALA A 40 -0.89 -6.74 7.79
CA ALA A 40 -0.12 -6.95 6.57
C ALA A 40 0.86 -5.81 6.30
N VAL A 41 1.72 -5.53 7.26
CA VAL A 41 2.69 -4.42 7.16
C VAL A 41 3.68 -4.68 6.02
N LEU A 42 3.87 -3.65 5.19
CA LEU A 42 4.86 -3.69 4.10
C LEU A 42 6.11 -2.96 4.56
N THR A 43 7.27 -3.55 4.30
CA THR A 43 8.55 -2.92 4.63
C THR A 43 9.46 -2.92 3.41
N ALA A 44 10.31 -1.92 3.31
CA ALA A 44 11.25 -1.80 2.20
C ALA A 44 12.48 -1.00 2.63
N SER A 45 13.58 -1.19 1.91
CA SER A 45 14.83 -0.48 2.18
C SER A 45 14.84 0.91 1.54
N THR A 46 14.03 1.12 0.51
CA THR A 46 13.96 2.40 -0.20
C THR A 46 12.50 2.80 -0.43
N ALA A 47 12.29 4.10 -0.68
CA ALA A 47 10.97 4.61 -1.00
C ALA A 47 10.41 3.99 -2.29
N THR A 48 11.27 3.81 -3.29
CA THR A 48 10.88 3.21 -4.56
C THR A 48 10.38 1.77 -4.37
N GLU A 49 11.09 1.00 -3.58
CA GLU A 49 10.69 -0.37 -3.27
C GLU A 49 9.37 -0.40 -2.50
N LEU A 50 9.21 0.50 -1.54
CA LEU A 50 7.95 0.58 -0.78
C LEU A 50 6.79 0.94 -1.68
N ARG A 51 6.99 1.91 -2.57
CA ARG A 51 5.98 2.32 -3.54
C ARG A 51 5.55 1.15 -4.42
N THR A 52 6.52 0.39 -4.92
CA THR A 52 6.24 -0.79 -5.74
C THR A 52 5.47 -1.84 -4.94
N ALA A 53 5.88 -2.07 -3.69
CA ALA A 53 5.19 -3.01 -2.81
C ALA A 53 3.75 -2.59 -2.56
N MET A 54 3.52 -1.30 -2.32
CA MET A 54 2.18 -0.77 -2.12
C MET A 54 1.32 -0.91 -3.37
N GLN A 55 1.88 -0.60 -4.53
CA GLN A 55 1.17 -0.72 -5.80
C GLN A 55 0.76 -2.17 -6.07
N ASN A 56 1.67 -3.11 -5.84
CA ASN A 56 1.39 -4.53 -6.01
C ASN A 56 0.34 -5.02 -5.01
N ASP A 57 0.45 -4.60 -3.75
CA ASP A 57 -0.50 -4.98 -2.71
C ASP A 57 -1.89 -4.43 -3.01
N TYR A 58 -1.97 -3.16 -3.40
CA TYR A 58 -3.23 -2.52 -3.73
C TYR A 58 -3.89 -3.20 -4.94
N ALA A 59 -3.11 -3.50 -5.97
CA ALA A 59 -3.61 -4.22 -7.14
C ALA A 59 -4.12 -5.61 -6.78
N ALA A 60 -3.40 -6.33 -5.92
CA ALA A 60 -3.81 -7.66 -5.48
C ALA A 60 -5.12 -7.59 -4.68
N ARG A 61 -5.29 -6.56 -3.84
CA ARG A 61 -6.53 -6.38 -3.09
C ARG A 61 -7.69 -6.03 -4.02
N ALA A 62 -7.46 -5.18 -5.01
CA ALA A 62 -8.47 -4.83 -6.00
C ALA A 62 -8.88 -6.05 -6.83
N MET A 63 -7.91 -6.88 -7.22
CA MET A 63 -8.18 -8.12 -7.93
C MET A 63 -8.99 -9.10 -7.10
N ARG A 64 -8.69 -9.22 -5.82
CA ARG A 64 -9.45 -10.07 -4.91
C ARG A 64 -10.89 -9.56 -4.77
N ALA A 65 -11.07 -8.26 -4.64
CA ALA A 65 -12.40 -7.67 -4.57
C ALA A 65 -13.19 -7.89 -5.86
N ASN A 66 -12.53 -7.71 -7.01
CA ASN A 66 -13.14 -7.96 -8.32
C ASN A 66 -13.47 -9.44 -8.52
N ALA A 67 -12.59 -10.32 -8.10
CA ALA A 67 -12.83 -11.76 -8.20
C ALA A 67 -14.02 -12.17 -7.34
N THR A 68 -14.16 -11.59 -6.15
CA THR A 68 -15.31 -11.83 -5.27
C THR A 68 -16.60 -11.32 -5.92
N ALA A 69 -16.56 -10.12 -6.50
CA ALA A 69 -17.70 -9.54 -7.19
C ALA A 69 -18.10 -10.38 -8.41
N ALA A 70 -17.11 -10.83 -9.18
CA ALA A 70 -17.34 -11.68 -10.35
C ALA A 70 -17.95 -13.03 -9.93
N ARG A 71 -17.48 -13.58 -8.84
CA ARG A 71 -18.02 -14.84 -8.30
C ARG A 71 -19.48 -14.68 -7.90
N TRP A 72 -19.83 -13.55 -7.27
CA TRP A 72 -21.20 -13.24 -6.92
C TRP A 72 -22.07 -13.09 -8.16
N ALA A 73 -21.59 -12.37 -9.16
CA ALA A 73 -22.30 -12.17 -10.43
C ALA A 73 -22.55 -13.50 -11.15
N GLY A 74 -21.52 -14.34 -11.20
CA GLY A 74 -21.63 -15.67 -11.80
C GLY A 74 -22.63 -16.55 -11.06
N PHE A 75 -22.63 -16.45 -9.75
CA PHE A 75 -23.55 -17.21 -8.92
C PHE A 75 -24.99 -16.74 -9.14
N SER A 76 -25.18 -15.44 -9.30
CA SER A 76 -26.50 -14.87 -9.52
C SER A 76 -27.09 -15.23 -10.86
N SER A 77 -26.26 -15.45 -11.85
CA SER A 77 -26.72 -15.78 -13.21
C SER A 77 -27.09 -17.25 -13.39
N LEU A 78 -26.82 -18.04 -12.43
CA LEU A 78 -27.22 -19.44 -12.42
C LEU A 78 -28.60 -19.61 -11.83
#